data_d788e5cf820469e97351aa588559a15f
#
_entry.id   d788e5cf820469e97351aa588559a15f
#
_cell.length_a   1.000
_cell.length_b   1.000
_cell.length_c   1.000
_cell.angle_alpha   90.00
_cell.angle_beta   90.00
_cell.angle_gamma   90.00
#
_symmetry.space_group_name_H-M   'P 1'
#
loop_
_entity.id
_entity.type
_entity.pdbx_description
1 polymer ?
#
loop_
_entity_poly.entity_id
_entity_poly.type
_entity_poly.pdbx_seq_one_letter_code
_entity_poly.pdbx_strand_id
1 'polypeptide(L)'
;MAYAKKDLKAEVIIDMATLTGAQGVATGRYHGALLSNNEAWERACTLAGRRSGDLVQPIVYCPELNFTDFTSSLADMKNSTSVRWCVFSTTKPIVVLQHY
;
A
#
# COMPACT_ATOMS: atom_id res chain seq x y z
N MET A 1 -11.98 3.34 0.89
CA MET A 1 -11.57 3.82 -0.46
C MET A 1 -12.76 3.99 -1.40
N ALA A 2 -13.62 2.97 -1.63
CA ALA A 2 -14.75 3.08 -2.55
C ALA A 2 -15.68 4.29 -2.29
N TYR A 3 -16.04 4.53 -1.04
CA TYR A 3 -16.83 5.71 -0.64
C TYR A 3 -16.15 7.03 -0.99
N ALA A 4 -14.84 7.16 -0.67
CA ALA A 4 -14.09 8.35 -1.01
C ALA A 4 -14.06 8.63 -2.53
N LYS A 5 -13.92 7.57 -3.34
CA LYS A 5 -13.95 7.68 -4.81
C LYS A 5 -15.34 7.99 -5.34
N LYS A 6 -16.35 7.20 -4.98
CA LYS A 6 -17.69 7.23 -5.61
C LYS A 6 -18.54 8.41 -5.12
N ASP A 7 -18.54 8.62 -3.81
CA ASP A 7 -19.45 9.59 -3.17
C ASP A 7 -18.78 10.95 -2.95
N LEU A 8 -17.54 10.95 -2.43
CA LEU A 8 -16.82 12.19 -2.16
C LEU A 8 -16.05 12.74 -3.36
N LYS A 9 -15.93 11.95 -4.45
CA LYS A 9 -15.20 12.35 -5.67
C LYS A 9 -13.75 12.78 -5.40
N ALA A 10 -13.10 12.12 -4.43
CA ALA A 10 -11.73 12.42 -4.07
C ALA A 10 -10.79 12.13 -5.25
N GLU A 11 -9.95 13.09 -5.61
CA GLU A 11 -8.94 12.95 -6.65
C GLU A 11 -7.71 12.18 -6.15
N VAL A 12 -7.36 12.35 -4.89
CA VAL A 12 -6.25 11.65 -4.24
C VAL A 12 -6.75 10.96 -2.98
N ILE A 13 -6.44 9.69 -2.84
CA ILE A 13 -6.77 8.89 -1.66
C ILE A 13 -5.49 8.32 -1.08
N ILE A 14 -5.26 8.55 0.20
CA ILE A 14 -4.13 8.01 0.96
C ILE A 14 -4.69 7.07 2.03
N ASP A 15 -4.24 5.84 2.04
CA ASP A 15 -4.55 4.86 3.07
C ASP A 15 -3.26 4.44 3.79
N MET A 16 -3.32 4.36 5.10
CA MET A 16 -2.19 3.94 5.94
C MET A 16 -2.65 2.83 6.87
N ALA A 17 -2.13 1.63 6.68
CA ALA A 17 -2.52 0.47 7.46
C ALA A 17 -1.32 -0.36 7.94
N THR A 18 -1.33 -0.76 9.19
CA THR A 18 -0.38 -1.75 9.75
C THR A 18 -0.91 -3.15 9.44
N LEU A 19 -0.77 -3.60 8.21
CA LEU A 19 -1.55 -4.71 7.66
C LEU A 19 -0.91 -6.07 7.87
N THR A 20 0.40 -6.22 7.56
CA THR A 20 1.06 -7.53 7.57
C THR A 20 2.50 -7.47 8.11
N GLY A 21 2.98 -8.60 8.64
CA GLY A 21 4.38 -8.77 9.04
C GLY A 21 5.37 -8.87 7.88
N ALA A 22 4.88 -9.08 6.65
CA ALA A 22 5.71 -9.13 5.46
C ALA A 22 6.56 -7.87 5.28
N GLN A 23 6.03 -6.71 5.64
CA GLN A 23 6.75 -5.45 5.60
C GLN A 23 8.00 -5.45 6.48
N GLY A 24 7.91 -6.03 7.68
CA GLY A 24 9.06 -6.15 8.59
C GLY A 24 10.17 -7.03 8.02
N VAL A 25 9.81 -8.04 7.23
CA VAL A 25 10.77 -8.90 6.52
C VAL A 25 11.37 -8.18 5.30
N ALA A 26 10.56 -7.43 4.56
CA ALA A 26 10.98 -6.76 3.34
C ALA A 26 11.92 -5.58 3.59
N THR A 27 11.60 -4.71 4.54
CA THR A 27 12.31 -3.44 4.76
C THR A 27 12.68 -3.17 6.22
N GLY A 28 12.38 -4.13 7.11
CA GLY A 28 12.69 -4.02 8.54
C GLY A 28 11.71 -3.11 9.29
N ARG A 29 12.13 -2.66 10.47
CA ARG A 29 11.26 -1.99 11.45
C ARG A 29 11.03 -0.51 11.18
N TYR A 30 11.88 0.11 10.38
CA TYR A 30 11.97 1.57 10.29
C TYR A 30 11.39 2.15 9.01
N HIS A 31 11.13 1.34 8.01
CA HIS A 31 10.61 1.79 6.72
C HIS A 31 9.17 1.30 6.53
N GLY A 32 8.26 2.21 6.21
CA GLY A 32 6.94 1.87 5.68
C GLY A 32 7.04 1.44 4.22
N ALA A 33 6.11 0.61 3.75
CA ALA A 33 5.94 0.38 2.32
C ALA A 33 5.10 1.51 1.72
N LEU A 34 5.45 1.95 0.53
CA LEU A 34 4.70 2.92 -0.25
C LEU A 34 4.28 2.28 -1.57
N LEU A 35 2.98 2.16 -1.78
CA LEU A 35 2.40 1.71 -3.05
C LEU A 35 1.63 2.86 -3.67
N SER A 36 1.95 3.24 -4.89
CA SER A 36 1.27 4.32 -5.60
C SER A 36 0.98 3.95 -7.04
N ASN A 37 -0.18 4.37 -7.55
CA ASN A 37 -0.51 4.29 -8.96
C ASN A 37 -0.06 5.53 -9.76
N ASN A 38 0.71 6.43 -9.13
CA ASN A 38 1.21 7.66 -9.75
C ASN A 38 2.65 7.93 -9.31
N GLU A 39 3.55 7.96 -10.28
CA GLU A 39 5.00 8.12 -10.03
C GLU A 39 5.37 9.47 -9.40
N ALA A 40 4.67 10.54 -9.77
CA ALA A 40 4.93 11.86 -9.20
C ALA A 40 4.61 11.90 -7.70
N TRP A 41 3.51 11.28 -7.30
CA TRP A 41 3.14 11.13 -5.89
C TRP A 41 4.08 10.21 -5.12
N GLU A 42 4.52 9.11 -5.75
CA GLU A 42 5.51 8.20 -5.16
C GLU A 42 6.81 8.94 -4.84
N ARG A 43 7.34 9.69 -5.80
CA ARG A 43 8.54 10.51 -5.62
C ARG A 43 8.36 11.58 -4.54
N ALA A 44 7.23 12.27 -4.55
CA ALA A 44 6.93 13.31 -3.56
C ALA A 44 6.88 12.75 -2.14
N CYS A 45 6.20 11.62 -1.93
CA CYS A 45 6.12 10.95 -0.64
C CYS A 45 7.46 10.40 -0.17
N THR A 46 8.24 9.81 -1.07
CA THR A 46 9.59 9.32 -0.75
C THR A 46 10.49 10.46 -0.29
N LEU A 47 10.43 11.61 -0.99
CA LEU A 47 11.21 12.79 -0.61
C LEU A 47 10.74 13.38 0.71
N ALA A 48 9.43 13.46 0.92
CA ALA A 48 8.85 13.93 2.18
C ALA A 48 9.28 13.04 3.35
N GLY A 49 9.25 11.72 3.18
CA GLY A 49 9.72 10.77 4.18
C GLY A 49 11.20 10.96 4.55
N ARG A 50 12.05 11.21 3.56
CA ARG A 50 13.47 11.51 3.81
C ARG A 50 13.68 12.82 4.57
N ARG A 51 12.87 13.82 4.31
CA ARG A 51 12.96 15.13 4.98
C ARG A 51 12.41 15.09 6.41
N SER A 52 11.35 14.34 6.64
CA SER A 52 10.71 14.22 7.96
C SER A 52 11.38 13.18 8.87
N GLY A 53 12.17 12.25 8.31
CA GLY A 53 12.70 11.10 9.03
C GLY A 53 11.71 9.93 9.13
N ASP A 54 10.52 10.04 8.55
CA ASP A 54 9.54 8.94 8.46
C ASP A 54 9.68 8.21 7.11
N LEU A 55 10.65 7.31 7.07
CA LEU A 55 11.11 6.69 5.84
C LEU A 55 10.10 5.71 5.24
N VAL A 56 9.93 5.78 3.93
CA VAL A 56 9.14 4.83 3.15
C VAL A 56 9.95 4.21 2.04
N GLN A 57 9.63 2.96 1.71
CA GLN A 57 10.20 2.21 0.60
C GLN A 57 9.14 2.03 -0.49
N PRO A 58 9.33 2.59 -1.69
CA PRO A 58 8.44 2.34 -2.82
C PRO A 58 8.39 0.87 -3.20
N ILE A 59 7.18 0.39 -3.48
CA ILE A 59 6.92 -0.96 -4.00
C ILE A 59 6.37 -0.81 -5.41
N VAL A 60 6.78 -1.69 -6.31
CA VAL A 60 6.35 -1.67 -7.70
C VAL A 60 4.83 -1.85 -7.80
N TYR A 61 4.15 -0.89 -8.40
CA TYR A 61 2.75 -0.98 -8.76
C TYR A 61 2.60 -1.71 -10.10
N CYS A 62 2.14 -2.94 -10.06
CA CYS A 62 1.98 -3.81 -11.24
C CYS A 62 0.68 -4.61 -11.13
N PRO A 63 -0.48 -3.98 -11.31
CA PRO A 63 -1.77 -4.62 -11.12
C PRO A 63 -1.97 -5.81 -12.06
N GLU A 64 -1.48 -5.74 -13.30
CA GLU A 64 -1.58 -6.80 -14.30
C GLU A 64 -0.94 -8.13 -13.87
N LEU A 65 0.06 -8.09 -13.01
CA LEU A 65 0.70 -9.29 -12.46
C LEU A 65 0.06 -9.74 -11.15
N ASN A 66 -0.47 -8.82 -10.36
CA ASN A 66 -0.90 -9.09 -9.00
C ASN A 66 -2.41 -9.28 -8.84
N PHE A 67 -3.22 -8.84 -9.81
CA PHE A 67 -4.68 -8.87 -9.70
C PHE A 67 -5.26 -10.29 -9.55
N THR A 68 -4.62 -11.28 -10.17
CA THR A 68 -5.08 -12.67 -10.12
C THR A 68 -5.07 -13.24 -8.70
N ASP A 69 -4.14 -12.79 -7.86
CA ASP A 69 -4.03 -13.22 -6.46
C ASP A 69 -5.19 -12.73 -5.58
N PHE A 70 -5.87 -11.69 -6.02
CA PHE A 70 -6.98 -11.06 -5.31
C PHE A 70 -8.36 -11.45 -5.82
N THR A 71 -8.44 -12.38 -6.78
CA THR A 71 -9.71 -12.84 -7.34
C THR A 71 -10.57 -13.49 -6.26
N SER A 72 -11.85 -13.09 -6.19
CA SER A 72 -12.84 -13.61 -5.26
C SER A 72 -14.11 -14.01 -6.00
N SER A 73 -14.76 -15.07 -5.55
CA SER A 73 -16.09 -15.49 -6.03
C SER A 73 -17.24 -14.78 -5.28
N LEU A 74 -16.93 -14.11 -4.16
CA LEU A 74 -17.93 -13.51 -3.27
C LEU A 74 -17.86 -11.99 -3.21
N ALA A 75 -16.70 -11.42 -3.50
CA ALA A 75 -16.45 -9.98 -3.41
C ALA A 75 -15.69 -9.50 -4.64
N ASP A 76 -15.59 -8.18 -4.80
CA ASP A 76 -14.83 -7.57 -5.89
C ASP A 76 -13.34 -7.93 -5.80
N MET A 77 -12.83 -8.14 -4.59
CA MET A 77 -11.43 -8.46 -4.34
C MET A 77 -11.26 -9.16 -2.99
N LYS A 78 -10.36 -10.15 -2.91
CA LYS A 78 -9.91 -10.72 -1.63
C LYS A 78 -9.07 -9.70 -0.87
N ASN A 79 -9.20 -9.71 0.46
CA ASN A 79 -8.35 -8.88 1.33
C ASN A 79 -6.96 -9.49 1.59
N SER A 80 -6.75 -10.77 1.28
CA SER A 80 -5.45 -11.44 1.43
C SER A 80 -5.26 -12.52 0.41
N THR A 81 -4.00 -12.80 0.06
CA THR A 81 -3.63 -13.93 -0.80
C THR A 81 -3.74 -15.26 -0.08
N SER A 82 -3.77 -16.36 -0.83
CA SER A 82 -3.83 -17.72 -0.27
C SER A 82 -2.52 -18.14 0.43
N VAL A 83 -1.43 -17.47 0.16
CA VAL A 83 -0.10 -17.78 0.72
C VAL A 83 0.09 -17.03 2.03
N ARG A 84 0.06 -17.77 3.13
CA ARG A 84 0.31 -17.22 4.48
C ARG A 84 1.82 -17.12 4.74
N TRP A 85 2.48 -16.13 4.20
CA TRP A 85 3.81 -15.75 4.63
C TRP A 85 3.70 -14.61 5.64
N CYS A 86 4.24 -14.82 6.85
CA CYS A 86 4.44 -13.84 7.92
C CYS A 86 3.26 -13.54 8.86
N VAL A 87 3.41 -14.02 10.07
CA VAL A 87 2.54 -13.77 11.24
C VAL A 87 3.14 -12.69 12.17
N PHE A 88 4.00 -11.82 11.70
CA PHE A 88 4.59 -10.79 12.56
C PHE A 88 3.95 -9.42 12.32
N SER A 89 3.50 -8.81 13.42
CA SER A 89 2.98 -7.44 13.43
C SER A 89 4.07 -6.45 13.02
N THR A 90 3.80 -5.60 12.04
CA THR A 90 4.67 -4.47 11.71
C THR A 90 4.27 -3.25 12.51
N THR A 91 5.26 -2.50 12.95
CA THR A 91 5.08 -1.22 13.64
C THR A 91 4.95 -0.04 12.67
N LYS A 92 5.23 -0.24 11.39
CA LYS A 92 5.13 0.78 10.35
C LYS A 92 4.01 0.47 9.37
N PRO A 93 3.24 1.48 8.96
CA PRO A 93 2.13 1.30 8.03
C PRO A 93 2.59 1.04 6.60
N ILE A 94 1.73 0.38 5.84
CA ILE A 94 1.76 0.39 4.39
C ILE A 94 0.96 1.61 3.96
N VAL A 95 1.58 2.49 3.20
CA VAL A 95 0.95 3.69 2.65
C VAL A 95 0.54 3.40 1.22
N VAL A 96 -0.75 3.46 0.95
CA VAL A 96 -1.30 3.33 -0.40
C VAL A 96 -1.75 4.68 -0.88
N LEU A 97 -1.18 5.14 -1.98
CA LEU A 97 -1.54 6.37 -2.65
C LEU A 97 -2.24 6.04 -3.96
N GLN A 98 -3.47 6.49 -4.12
CA GLN A 98 -4.21 6.38 -5.37
C GLN A 98 -4.59 7.76 -5.89
N HIS A 99 -4.22 8.03 -7.13
CA HIS A 99 -4.61 9.20 -7.89
C HIS A 99 -5.58 8.77 -8.99
N TYR A 100 -6.71 9.47 -9.12
CA TYR A 100 -7.79 9.17 -10.07
C TYR A 100 -7.98 10.26 -11.09
#